data_7306b03128740462e5c87571bc33ee6c
#
_entry.id   7306b03128740462e5c87571bc33ee6c
#
_cell.length_a   1.000
_cell.length_b   1.000
_cell.length_c   1.000
_cell.angle_alpha   90.00
_cell.angle_beta   90.00
_cell.angle_gamma   90.00
#
_symmetry.space_group_name_H-M   'P 1'
#
loop_
_entity.id
_entity.type
_entity.pdbx_description
1 polymer ?
#
loop_
_entity_poly.entity_id
_entity_poly.type
_entity_poly.pdbx_seq_one_letter_code
_entity_poly.pdbx_strand_id
1 'polypeptide(L)'
;MNRSAEIRLAILRDLAHVPAGLLRRDEDIRCRVQLQIVPAPSRAEIETELKELDALRLITGISNKITGEMRWRITDAGQAELSNQ
;
A
#
# COMPACT_ATOMS: atom_id res chain seq x y z
N MET A 1 -3.43 -2.22 18.46
CA MET A 1 -2.91 -1.65 17.19
C MET A 1 -3.80 -0.48 16.80
N ASN A 2 -3.22 0.65 16.41
CA ASN A 2 -4.02 1.79 15.99
C ASN A 2 -4.48 1.64 14.54
N ARG A 3 -5.43 2.48 14.13
CA ARG A 3 -6.01 2.42 12.79
C ARG A 3 -4.97 2.64 11.69
N SER A 4 -4.05 3.58 11.89
CA SER A 4 -2.98 3.85 10.93
C SER A 4 -2.13 2.60 10.68
N ALA A 5 -1.75 1.91 11.75
CA ALA A 5 -0.97 0.67 11.64
C ALA A 5 -1.75 -0.44 10.93
N GLU A 6 -3.05 -0.55 11.20
CA GLU A 6 -3.90 -1.53 10.51
C GLU A 6 -3.94 -1.28 9.00
N ILE A 7 -4.08 -0.01 8.60
CA ILE A 7 -4.11 0.35 7.19
C ILE A 7 -2.76 0.05 6.53
N ARG A 8 -1.65 0.42 7.19
CA ARG A 8 -0.30 0.14 6.69
C ARG A 8 -0.06 -1.35 6.48
N LEU A 9 -0.43 -2.17 7.46
CA LEU A 9 -0.27 -3.61 7.36
C LEU A 9 -1.13 -4.20 6.24
N ALA A 10 -2.37 -3.71 6.08
CA ALA A 10 -3.24 -4.16 5.00
C ALA A 10 -2.64 -3.83 3.63
N ILE A 11 -2.06 -2.65 3.47
CA ILE A 11 -1.39 -2.25 2.23
C ILE A 11 -0.18 -3.15 1.95
N LEU A 12 0.68 -3.36 2.95
CA LEU A 12 1.86 -4.20 2.79
C LEU A 12 1.50 -5.64 2.45
N ARG A 13 0.50 -6.20 3.11
CA ARG A 13 0.02 -7.56 2.83
C ARG A 13 -0.52 -7.68 1.41
N ASP A 14 -1.30 -6.70 0.97
CA ASP A 14 -1.82 -6.70 -0.39
C ASP A 14 -0.69 -6.67 -1.42
N LEU A 15 0.28 -5.78 -1.24
CA LEU A 15 1.40 -5.65 -2.15
C LEU A 15 2.34 -6.87 -2.11
N ALA A 16 2.43 -7.53 -0.98
CA ALA A 16 3.25 -8.76 -0.85
C ALA A 16 2.73 -9.91 -1.70
N HIS A 17 1.44 -9.89 -2.07
CA HIS A 17 0.83 -10.90 -2.93
C HIS A 17 1.02 -10.62 -4.42
N VAL A 18 1.54 -9.45 -4.77
CA VAL A 18 1.78 -9.11 -6.19
C VAL A 18 3.05 -9.83 -6.66
N PRO A 19 3.00 -10.56 -7.78
CA PRO A 19 4.20 -11.23 -8.30
C PRO A 19 5.34 -10.25 -8.57
N ALA A 20 6.57 -10.72 -8.39
CA ALA A 20 7.76 -9.91 -8.63
C ALA A 20 7.76 -9.36 -10.06
N GLY A 21 8.13 -8.08 -10.19
CA GLY A 21 8.15 -7.39 -11.48
C GLY A 21 6.83 -6.76 -11.89
N LEU A 22 5.75 -7.00 -11.13
CA LEU A 22 4.46 -6.39 -11.39
C LEU A 22 4.17 -5.29 -10.38
N LEU A 23 3.30 -4.38 -10.76
CA LEU A 23 2.87 -3.25 -9.95
C LEU A 23 1.36 -3.32 -9.74
N ARG A 24 0.91 -2.88 -8.57
CA ARG A 24 -0.52 -2.78 -8.27
C ARG A 24 -0.99 -1.35 -8.40
N ARG A 25 -2.12 -1.13 -9.07
CA ARG A 25 -2.71 0.20 -9.20
C ARG A 25 -3.22 0.71 -7.88
N ASP A 26 -3.14 2.02 -7.69
CA ASP A 26 -3.62 2.72 -6.51
C ASP A 26 -5.09 2.36 -6.19
N GLU A 27 -5.93 2.36 -7.21
CA GLU A 27 -7.34 2.04 -7.07
C GLU A 27 -7.58 0.63 -6.55
N ASP A 28 -6.81 -0.35 -7.03
CA ASP A 28 -6.95 -1.75 -6.59
C ASP A 28 -6.54 -1.91 -5.13
N ILE A 29 -5.47 -1.24 -4.70
CA ILE A 29 -5.06 -1.23 -3.30
C ILE A 29 -6.17 -0.66 -2.43
N ARG A 30 -6.73 0.48 -2.84
CA ARG A 30 -7.80 1.15 -2.09
C ARG A 30 -9.01 0.25 -1.92
N CYS A 31 -9.47 -0.37 -3.00
CA CYS A 31 -10.62 -1.27 -2.94
C CYS A 31 -10.39 -2.45 -1.99
N ARG A 32 -9.22 -3.07 -2.08
CA ARG A 32 -8.90 -4.23 -1.24
C ARG A 32 -8.77 -3.87 0.23
N VAL A 33 -8.13 -2.75 0.53
CA VAL A 33 -7.94 -2.29 1.91
C VAL A 33 -9.28 -1.91 2.53
N GLN A 34 -10.15 -1.27 1.76
CA GLN A 34 -11.49 -0.92 2.24
C GLN A 34 -12.34 -2.13 2.62
N LEU A 35 -12.11 -3.27 1.99
CA LEU A 35 -12.81 -4.50 2.32
C LEU A 35 -12.28 -5.20 3.56
N GLN A 36 -11.07 -4.89 3.99
CA GLN A 36 -10.40 -5.59 5.10
C GLN A 36 -10.57 -4.92 6.45
N ILE A 37 -10.89 -3.64 6.48
CA ILE A 37 -10.90 -2.84 7.71
C ILE A 37 -12.29 -2.26 7.96
N VAL A 38 -12.74 -2.37 9.21
CA VAL A 38 -14.07 -1.87 9.63
C VAL A 38 -13.88 -0.86 10.76
N PRO A 39 -14.44 0.35 10.64
CA PRO A 39 -15.11 0.88 9.44
C PRO A 39 -14.13 1.08 8.28
N ALA A 40 -14.64 1.02 7.05
CA ALA A 40 -13.80 1.14 5.88
C ALA A 40 -13.04 2.46 5.87
N PRO A 41 -11.72 2.46 5.65
CA PRO A 41 -10.95 3.70 5.58
C PRO A 41 -11.36 4.52 4.36
N SER A 42 -11.29 5.84 4.52
CA SER A 42 -11.55 6.75 3.42
C SER A 42 -10.38 6.73 2.43
N ARG A 43 -10.62 7.25 1.23
CA ARG A 43 -9.58 7.44 0.23
C ARG A 43 -8.42 8.27 0.80
N ALA A 44 -8.74 9.35 1.52
CA ALA A 44 -7.74 10.24 2.11
C ALA A 44 -6.88 9.51 3.14
N GLU A 45 -7.48 8.66 3.98
CA GLU A 45 -6.73 7.87 4.95
C GLU A 45 -5.74 6.93 4.25
N ILE A 46 -6.19 6.24 3.20
CA ILE A 46 -5.34 5.31 2.47
C ILE A 46 -4.21 6.05 1.75
N GLU A 47 -4.51 7.17 1.11
CA GLU A 47 -3.49 7.97 0.43
C GLU A 47 -2.43 8.49 1.41
N THR A 48 -2.84 8.89 2.60
CA THR A 48 -1.91 9.33 3.64
C THR A 48 -0.96 8.20 4.03
N GLU A 49 -1.48 6.99 4.23
CA GLU A 49 -0.64 5.86 4.62
C GLU A 49 0.25 5.37 3.47
N LEU A 50 -0.21 5.47 2.23
CA LEU A 50 0.65 5.17 1.07
C LEU A 50 1.85 6.12 1.02
N LYS A 51 1.62 7.41 1.24
CA LYS A 51 2.71 8.40 1.27
C LYS A 51 3.69 8.14 2.41
N GLU A 52 3.18 7.77 3.58
CA GLU A 52 4.03 7.46 4.72
C GLU A 52 4.89 6.22 4.47
N LEU A 53 4.29 5.17 3.91
CA LEU A 53 5.03 3.96 3.57
C LEU A 53 6.10 4.23 2.50
N ASP A 54 5.80 5.08 1.53
CA ASP A 54 6.76 5.49 0.51
C ASP A 54 7.90 6.30 1.13
N ALA A 55 7.59 7.22 2.05
CA ALA A 55 8.59 8.01 2.77
C ALA A 55 9.51 7.11 3.60
N LEU A 56 8.98 6.04 4.17
CA LEU A 56 9.75 5.04 4.92
C LEU A 56 10.48 4.05 4.00
N ARG A 57 10.27 4.15 2.70
CA ARG A 57 10.86 3.27 1.68
C ARG A 57 10.45 1.81 1.83
N LEU A 58 9.28 1.57 2.39
CA LEU A 58 8.71 0.23 2.50
C LEU A 58 7.92 -0.15 1.25
N ILE A 59 7.48 0.83 0.49
CA ILE A 59 6.87 0.65 -0.83
C ILE A 59 7.48 1.66 -1.80
N THR A 60 7.33 1.40 -3.10
CA THR A 60 7.77 2.32 -4.15
C THR A 60 6.62 2.57 -5.11
N GLY A 61 6.38 3.85 -5.40
CA GLY A 61 5.36 4.24 -6.36
C GLY A 61 5.96 4.69 -7.68
N ILE A 62 5.31 4.35 -8.78
CA ILE A 62 5.67 4.78 -10.11
C ILE A 62 4.47 5.46 -10.73
N SER A 63 4.67 6.70 -11.18
CA SER A 63 3.62 7.48 -11.82
C SER A 63 3.64 7.26 -13.32
N ASN A 64 2.47 7.02 -13.91
CA ASN A 64 2.32 7.00 -15.35
C ASN A 64 2.30 8.46 -15.82
N LYS A 65 3.26 8.85 -16.65
CA LYS A 65 3.41 10.23 -17.10
C LYS A 65 2.28 10.71 -18.00
N ILE A 66 1.55 9.80 -18.62
CA ILE A 66 0.46 10.13 -19.53
C ILE A 66 -0.86 10.27 -18.79
N THR A 67 -1.18 9.29 -17.92
CA THR A 67 -2.47 9.25 -17.21
C THR A 67 -2.42 9.84 -15.81
N GLY A 68 -1.23 9.99 -15.23
CA GLY A 68 -1.06 10.41 -13.84
C GLY A 68 -1.36 9.31 -12.83
N GLU A 69 -1.70 8.12 -13.30
CA GLU A 69 -2.01 6.99 -12.44
C GLU A 69 -0.78 6.52 -11.68
N MET A 70 -0.94 6.26 -10.38
CA MET A 70 0.12 5.70 -9.54
C MET A 70 0.00 4.18 -9.46
N ARG A 71 1.14 3.51 -9.53
CA ARG A 71 1.24 2.06 -9.32
C ARG A 71 2.32 1.81 -8.29
N TRP A 72 2.11 0.80 -7.46
CA TRP A 72 2.92 0.56 -6.28
C TRP A 72 3.47 -0.87 -6.24
N ARG A 73 4.62 -1.02 -5.59
CA ARG A 73 5.17 -2.32 -5.26
C ARG A 73 5.81 -2.27 -3.88
N ILE A 74 5.87 -3.42 -3.21
CA ILE A 74 6.57 -3.53 -1.94
C ILE A 74 8.08 -3.62 -2.20
N THR A 75 8.87 -3.03 -1.30
CA THR A 75 10.34 -3.11 -1.35
C THR A 75 10.82 -4.28 -0.49
N ASP A 76 12.12 -4.60 -0.57
CA ASP A 76 12.72 -5.60 0.32
C ASP A 76 12.59 -5.19 1.79
N ALA A 77 12.76 -3.89 2.08
CA ALA A 77 12.54 -3.37 3.42
C ALA A 77 11.08 -3.54 3.87
N GLY A 78 10.11 -3.36 2.96
CA GLY A 78 8.70 -3.59 3.26
C GLY A 78 8.41 -5.05 3.56
N GLN A 79 9.01 -5.97 2.80
CA GLN A 79 8.89 -7.42 3.07
C GLN A 79 9.46 -7.78 4.44
N ALA A 80 10.61 -7.21 4.79
CA ALA A 80 11.24 -7.45 6.09
C ALA A 80 10.37 -6.95 7.23
N GLU A 81 9.79 -5.75 7.10
CA GLU A 81 8.90 -5.21 8.12
C GLU A 81 7.63 -6.06 8.27
N LEU A 82 7.08 -6.54 7.17
CA LEU A 82 5.91 -7.41 7.21
C LEU A 82 6.22 -8.73 7.91
N SER A 83 7.41 -9.28 7.69
CA SER A 83 7.86 -10.52 8.33
C SER A 83 8.06 -10.37 9.84
N ASN A 84 8.28 -9.15 10.32
CA ASN A 84 8.47 -8.87 11.74
C ASN A 84 7.15 -8.74 12.52
N GLN A 85 6.02 -8.86 11.86
CA GLN A 85 4.70 -8.73 12.50
C GLN A 85 4.14 -10.04 13.03
#